data_85dcab0214a3e36ffabb65705e7ee7df
#
_entry.id   85dcab0214a3e36ffabb65705e7ee7df
#
_cell.length_a   1.000
_cell.length_b   1.000
_cell.length_c   1.000
_cell.angle_alpha   90.00
_cell.angle_beta   90.00
_cell.angle_gamma   90.00
#
_symmetry.space_group_name_H-M   'P 1'
#
loop_
_entity.id
_entity.type
_entity.pdbx_description
1 polymer ?
#
loop_
_entity_poly.entity_id
_entity_poly.type
_entity_poly.pdbx_seq_one_letter_code
_entity_poly.pdbx_strand_id
1 'polypeptide(L)'
;ARAPAGETAPARGELEAVPLLALAIARSGEKGNLFNVAVIARRPELLPWIRAALAPARVADWYAHLFDDPAARRVECFEVPGVDALNFVVHECLGGGIMGSMRLDAAAKNMAQLLLEFPVPVPAAVRASLDPALLAAGDGAPWQGEP
;
A
#
# COMPACT_ATOMS: atom_id res chain seq x y z
N ALA A 1 11.56 -14.19 23.29
CA ALA A 1 11.05 -14.73 22.02
C ALA A 1 9.53 -14.67 22.03
N ARG A 2 8.95 -13.75 21.25
CA ARG A 2 7.51 -13.69 21.05
C ARG A 2 7.15 -14.79 20.04
N ALA A 3 6.33 -15.74 20.46
CA ALA A 3 5.80 -16.76 19.58
C ALA A 3 5.07 -16.12 18.39
N PRO A 4 5.11 -16.70 17.18
CA PRO A 4 4.32 -16.19 16.08
C PRO A 4 2.84 -16.28 16.48
N ALA A 5 2.16 -15.14 16.45
CA ALA A 5 0.71 -15.10 16.59
C ALA A 5 0.13 -15.93 15.46
N GLY A 6 -0.61 -16.98 15.81
CA GLY A 6 -1.18 -17.90 14.86
C GLY A 6 -1.98 -17.14 13.80
N GLU A 7 -1.68 -17.44 12.55
CA GLU A 7 -2.45 -17.02 11.39
C GLU A 7 -3.87 -17.54 11.51
N THR A 8 -4.74 -16.72 12.10
CA THR A 8 -6.17 -16.97 11.98
C THR A 8 -6.58 -16.39 10.62
N ALA A 9 -6.75 -17.28 9.64
CA ALA A 9 -7.38 -16.88 8.39
C ALA A 9 -8.72 -16.21 8.71
N PRO A 10 -9.05 -15.07 8.09
CA PRO A 10 -10.29 -14.36 8.36
C PRO A 10 -11.47 -15.28 8.09
N ALA A 11 -12.36 -15.41 9.07
CA ALA A 11 -13.61 -16.12 8.88
C ALA A 11 -14.33 -15.56 7.65
N ARG A 12 -14.90 -16.43 6.80
CA ARG A 12 -15.68 -16.07 5.60
C ARG A 12 -16.98 -15.39 6.04
N GLY A 13 -16.89 -14.15 6.48
CA GLY A 13 -17.99 -13.22 6.61
C GLY A 13 -18.03 -12.31 5.39
N GLU A 14 -19.10 -11.57 5.22
CA GLU A 14 -19.22 -10.52 4.22
C GLU A 14 -18.11 -9.49 4.44
N LEU A 15 -17.25 -9.28 3.45
CA LEU A 15 -16.14 -8.34 3.50
C LEU A 15 -16.54 -7.03 2.82
N GLU A 16 -16.17 -5.92 3.44
CA GLU A 16 -16.34 -4.58 2.88
C GLU A 16 -14.99 -3.98 2.53
N ALA A 17 -14.88 -3.33 1.36
CA ALA A 17 -13.66 -2.64 0.98
C ALA A 17 -13.53 -1.32 1.73
N VAL A 18 -12.37 -1.09 2.32
CA VAL A 18 -11.99 0.19 2.93
C VAL A 18 -10.66 0.66 2.33
N PRO A 19 -10.38 1.98 2.27
CA PRO A 19 -9.10 2.44 1.77
C PRO A 19 -7.97 2.04 2.72
N LEU A 20 -6.82 1.68 2.18
CA LEU A 20 -5.64 1.36 2.98
C LEU A 20 -5.29 2.47 3.98
N LEU A 21 -5.56 3.72 3.63
CA LEU A 21 -5.40 4.89 4.49
C LEU A 21 -6.06 4.72 5.87
N ALA A 22 -7.19 4.03 5.94
CA ALA A 22 -7.87 3.79 7.21
C ALA A 22 -7.13 2.78 8.11
N LEU A 23 -6.30 1.90 7.52
CA LEU A 23 -5.57 0.85 8.23
C LEU A 23 -4.11 1.19 8.48
N ALA A 24 -3.51 2.04 7.64
CA ALA A 24 -2.06 2.26 7.63
C ALA A 24 -1.69 3.72 7.34
N ILE A 25 -0.46 4.04 7.67
CA ILE A 25 0.30 5.15 7.10
C ILE A 25 1.33 4.58 6.13
N ALA A 26 1.74 5.36 5.14
CA ALA A 26 2.72 4.91 4.17
C ALA A 26 3.69 6.02 3.78
N ARG A 27 4.89 5.60 3.37
CA ARG A 27 5.91 6.50 2.83
C ARG A 27 6.65 5.80 1.71
N SER A 28 6.92 6.54 0.65
CA SER A 28 7.69 6.06 -0.50
C SER A 28 8.90 6.94 -0.79
N GLY A 29 9.85 6.38 -1.52
CA GLY A 29 11.03 7.08 -1.97
C GLY A 29 11.78 6.35 -3.06
N GLU A 30 12.47 7.11 -3.89
CA GLU A 30 13.30 6.64 -4.99
C GLU A 30 14.56 5.92 -4.47
N LYS A 31 14.96 4.86 -5.19
CA LYS A 31 16.18 4.07 -4.99
C LYS A 31 16.80 3.70 -6.36
N GLY A 32 17.15 4.69 -7.17
CA GLY A 32 17.59 4.49 -8.56
C GLY A 32 16.39 4.27 -9.50
N ASN A 33 16.38 3.19 -10.28
CA ASN A 33 15.23 2.86 -11.15
C ASN A 33 14.13 2.04 -10.41
N LEU A 34 14.15 2.04 -9.09
CA LEU A 34 13.13 1.41 -8.26
C LEU A 34 12.67 2.39 -7.18
N PHE A 35 11.53 2.11 -6.57
CA PHE A 35 11.13 2.79 -5.35
C PHE A 35 10.70 1.79 -4.28
N ASN A 36 10.77 2.21 -3.05
CA ASN A 36 10.19 1.48 -1.95
C ASN A 36 8.94 2.19 -1.41
N VAL A 37 8.01 1.39 -0.90
CA VAL A 37 6.87 1.88 -0.12
C VAL A 37 6.84 1.13 1.20
N ALA A 38 7.04 1.86 2.29
CA ALA A 38 6.81 1.35 3.63
C ALA A 38 5.35 1.57 4.01
N VAL A 39 4.67 0.51 4.43
CA VAL A 39 3.27 0.51 4.90
C VAL A 39 3.27 0.10 6.36
N ILE A 40 2.90 1.00 7.24
CA ILE A 40 2.93 0.81 8.69
C ILE A 40 1.50 0.75 9.19
N ALA A 41 1.13 -0.37 9.82
CA ALA A 41 -0.20 -0.52 10.40
C ALA A 41 -0.43 0.51 11.50
N ARG A 42 -1.60 1.15 11.52
CA ARG A 42 -1.98 2.11 12.58
C ARG A 42 -2.16 1.42 13.92
N ARG A 43 -2.51 0.12 13.89
CA ARG A 43 -2.63 -0.76 15.06
C ARG A 43 -2.17 -2.16 14.67
N PRO A 44 -1.52 -2.91 15.58
CA PRO A 44 -0.97 -4.24 15.29
C PRO A 44 -1.99 -5.22 14.71
N GLU A 45 -3.24 -5.19 15.21
CA GLU A 45 -4.32 -6.08 14.79
C GLU A 45 -4.78 -5.84 13.34
N LEU A 46 -4.39 -4.73 12.72
CA LEU A 46 -4.73 -4.42 11.32
C LEU A 46 -3.72 -5.01 10.32
N LEU A 47 -2.52 -5.36 10.78
CA LEU A 47 -1.46 -5.86 9.90
C LEU A 47 -1.84 -7.14 9.13
N PRO A 48 -2.54 -8.13 9.71
CA PRO A 48 -2.98 -9.31 8.96
C PRO A 48 -3.87 -8.98 7.75
N TRP A 49 -4.76 -8.00 7.87
CA TRP A 49 -5.63 -7.54 6.79
C TRP A 49 -4.86 -6.84 5.69
N ILE A 50 -3.90 -5.99 6.07
CA ILE A 50 -2.99 -5.32 5.16
C ILE A 50 -2.16 -6.35 4.40
N ARG A 51 -1.56 -7.32 5.09
CA ARG A 51 -0.74 -8.37 4.49
C ARG A 51 -1.53 -9.22 3.49
N ALA A 52 -2.76 -9.60 3.83
CA ALA A 52 -3.62 -10.39 2.96
C ALA A 52 -4.03 -9.63 1.68
N ALA A 53 -4.27 -8.33 1.79
CA ALA A 53 -4.68 -7.48 0.67
C ALA A 53 -3.51 -7.13 -0.25
N LEU A 54 -2.36 -6.80 0.32
CA LEU A 54 -1.18 -6.29 -0.39
C LEU A 54 -0.19 -7.42 -0.75
N ALA A 55 -0.67 -8.52 -1.34
CA ALA A 55 0.23 -9.49 -1.95
C ALA A 55 1.07 -8.81 -3.06
N PRO A 56 2.36 -9.18 -3.24
CA PRO A 56 3.23 -8.53 -4.24
C PRO A 56 2.64 -8.44 -5.64
N ALA A 57 1.92 -9.48 -6.10
CA ALA A 57 1.24 -9.46 -7.39
C ALA A 57 0.15 -8.39 -7.47
N ARG A 58 -0.61 -8.19 -6.41
CA ARG A 58 -1.66 -7.15 -6.37
C ARG A 58 -1.06 -5.74 -6.34
N VAL A 59 0.04 -5.55 -5.63
CA VAL A 59 0.78 -4.28 -5.64
C VAL A 59 1.37 -4.02 -7.03
N ALA A 60 1.90 -5.03 -7.70
CA ALA A 60 2.36 -4.90 -9.08
C ALA A 60 1.23 -4.51 -10.04
N ASP A 61 0.05 -5.08 -9.89
CA ASP A 61 -1.13 -4.71 -10.70
C ASP A 61 -1.60 -3.29 -10.39
N TRP A 62 -1.56 -2.86 -9.12
CA TRP A 62 -1.90 -1.50 -8.72
C TRP A 62 -1.01 -0.45 -9.38
N TYR A 63 0.27 -0.73 -9.47
CA TYR A 63 1.26 0.13 -10.13
C TYR A 63 1.50 -0.22 -11.61
N ALA A 64 0.63 -1.01 -12.22
CA ALA A 64 0.82 -1.52 -13.60
C ALA A 64 1.15 -0.43 -14.62
N HIS A 65 0.56 0.76 -14.47
CA HIS A 65 0.77 1.91 -15.34
C HIS A 65 2.18 2.52 -15.28
N LEU A 66 2.99 2.14 -14.29
CA LEU A 66 4.37 2.63 -14.12
C LEU A 66 5.40 1.79 -14.87
N PHE A 67 5.04 0.56 -15.24
CA PHE A 67 5.95 -0.35 -15.92
C PHE A 67 5.89 -0.15 -17.43
N ASP A 68 7.02 0.09 -18.06
CA ASP A 68 7.13 0.21 -19.52
C ASP A 68 6.92 -1.16 -20.20
N ASP A 69 7.42 -2.23 -19.55
CA ASP A 69 7.22 -3.61 -19.96
C ASP A 69 6.40 -4.38 -18.92
N PRO A 70 5.19 -4.85 -19.25
CA PRO A 70 4.39 -5.69 -18.34
C PRO A 70 5.09 -6.97 -17.89
N ALA A 71 6.01 -7.52 -18.69
CA ALA A 71 6.77 -8.71 -18.32
C ALA A 71 7.85 -8.44 -17.27
N ALA A 72 8.29 -7.18 -17.14
CA ALA A 72 9.29 -6.76 -16.16
C ALA A 72 8.71 -6.40 -14.78
N ARG A 73 7.40 -6.55 -14.58
CA ARG A 73 6.74 -6.25 -13.30
C ARG A 73 7.31 -7.10 -12.19
N ARG A 74 8.06 -6.46 -11.30
CA ARG A 74 8.64 -7.12 -10.13
C ARG A 74 8.40 -6.29 -8.89
N VAL A 75 7.70 -6.89 -7.93
CA VAL A 75 7.46 -6.33 -6.60
C VAL A 75 7.88 -7.37 -5.57
N GLU A 76 8.70 -6.95 -4.62
CA GLU A 76 9.10 -7.75 -3.46
C GLU A 76 8.48 -7.13 -2.21
N CYS A 77 8.11 -7.97 -1.25
CA CYS A 77 7.59 -7.54 0.04
C CYS A 77 8.49 -8.08 1.15
N PHE A 78 8.88 -7.22 2.05
CA PHE A 78 9.69 -7.54 3.22
C PHE A 78 8.94 -7.15 4.48
N GLU A 79 8.91 -8.04 5.47
CA GLU A 79 8.47 -7.69 6.81
C GLU A 79 9.54 -6.87 7.53
N VAL A 80 9.13 -5.87 8.29
CA VAL A 80 10.06 -5.03 9.06
C VAL A 80 10.14 -5.58 10.49
N PRO A 81 11.25 -6.21 10.90
CA PRO A 81 11.37 -6.79 12.24
C PRO A 81 11.15 -5.76 13.35
N GLY A 82 10.30 -6.09 14.31
CA GLY A 82 10.03 -5.25 15.47
C GLY A 82 9.08 -4.08 15.24
N VAL A 83 8.55 -3.96 14.01
CA VAL A 83 7.56 -2.94 13.65
C VAL A 83 6.40 -3.62 12.90
N ASP A 84 5.17 -3.21 13.16
CA ASP A 84 3.99 -3.72 12.44
C ASP A 84 3.90 -3.09 11.04
N ALA A 85 4.86 -3.43 10.18
CA ALA A 85 5.04 -2.80 8.88
C ALA A 85 5.50 -3.80 7.80
N LEU A 86 5.14 -3.47 6.55
CA LEU A 86 5.61 -4.12 5.34
C LEU A 86 6.39 -3.09 4.50
N ASN A 87 7.48 -3.53 3.87
CA ASN A 87 8.20 -2.72 2.91
C ASN A 87 8.14 -3.37 1.54
N PHE A 88 7.57 -2.68 0.58
CA PHE A 88 7.49 -3.11 -0.82
C PHE A 88 8.61 -2.46 -1.62
N VAL A 89 9.27 -3.25 -2.45
CA VAL A 89 10.25 -2.76 -3.43
C VAL A 89 9.70 -3.00 -4.83
N VAL A 90 9.47 -1.91 -5.56
CA VAL A 90 8.91 -1.92 -6.91
C VAL A 90 10.04 -1.61 -7.89
N HIS A 91 10.40 -2.60 -8.71
CA HIS A 91 11.56 -2.56 -9.59
C HIS A 91 11.23 -1.98 -10.97
N GLU A 92 12.22 -1.37 -11.61
CA GLU A 92 12.23 -0.98 -13.04
C GLU A 92 11.02 -0.11 -13.47
N CYS A 93 10.60 0.80 -12.62
CA CYS A 93 9.37 1.58 -12.83
C CYS A 93 9.57 3.10 -12.89
N LEU A 94 10.79 3.62 -12.65
CA LEU A 94 11.06 5.06 -12.61
C LEU A 94 11.76 5.60 -13.85
N GLY A 95 11.96 4.79 -14.91
CA GLY A 95 12.56 5.25 -16.16
C GLY A 95 13.99 5.74 -16.02
N GLY A 96 14.79 5.11 -15.14
CA GLY A 96 16.19 5.48 -14.89
C GLY A 96 16.43 6.36 -13.65
N GLY A 97 15.42 6.56 -12.82
CA GLY A 97 15.50 7.36 -11.59
C GLY A 97 15.46 8.86 -11.81
N ILE A 98 15.81 9.63 -10.77
CA ILE A 98 15.70 11.10 -10.79
C ILE A 98 16.49 11.74 -11.94
N MET A 99 17.70 11.26 -12.21
CA MET A 99 18.60 11.84 -13.21
C MET A 99 18.27 11.45 -14.65
N GLY A 100 17.59 10.32 -14.84
CA GLY A 100 17.28 9.78 -16.17
C GLY A 100 15.80 9.82 -16.54
N SER A 101 14.92 10.06 -15.58
CA SER A 101 13.49 10.00 -15.80
C SER A 101 12.89 11.33 -16.25
N MET A 102 12.01 11.25 -17.24
CA MET A 102 11.14 12.38 -17.63
C MET A 102 9.77 12.30 -16.95
N ARG A 103 9.56 11.40 -16.00
CA ARG A 103 8.31 11.25 -15.27
C ARG A 103 8.13 12.36 -14.23
N LEU A 104 6.90 12.79 -13.99
CA LEU A 104 6.57 13.85 -13.03
C LEU A 104 6.94 13.50 -11.58
N ASP A 105 6.94 12.22 -11.21
CA ASP A 105 7.30 11.72 -9.88
C ASP A 105 8.51 10.78 -9.93
N ALA A 106 9.60 11.21 -10.56
CA ALA A 106 10.84 10.42 -10.64
C ALA A 106 11.44 10.10 -9.27
N ALA A 107 11.18 10.92 -8.25
CA ALA A 107 11.58 10.69 -6.86
C ALA A 107 10.61 9.79 -6.07
N ALA A 108 9.54 9.32 -6.68
CA ALA A 108 8.52 8.43 -6.11
C ALA A 108 7.89 8.96 -4.79
N LYS A 109 7.73 10.27 -4.65
CA LYS A 109 7.20 10.88 -3.43
C LYS A 109 5.70 10.66 -3.26
N ASN A 110 4.96 10.53 -4.37
CA ASN A 110 3.51 10.35 -4.37
C ASN A 110 3.07 8.87 -4.44
N MET A 111 4.01 7.92 -4.57
CA MET A 111 3.67 6.49 -4.73
C MET A 111 2.97 5.93 -3.49
N ALA A 112 3.34 6.39 -2.29
CA ALA A 112 2.66 6.02 -1.06
C ALA A 112 1.21 6.50 -1.03
N GLN A 113 0.92 7.73 -1.48
CA GLN A 113 -0.44 8.28 -1.53
C GLN A 113 -1.32 7.47 -2.47
N LEU A 114 -0.79 7.07 -3.63
CA LEU A 114 -1.52 6.20 -4.56
C LEU A 114 -1.84 4.84 -3.92
N LEU A 115 -0.89 4.25 -3.17
CA LEU A 115 -1.13 2.96 -2.50
C LEU A 115 -2.15 3.10 -1.36
N LEU A 116 -2.21 4.23 -0.68
CA LEU A 116 -3.17 4.46 0.41
C LEU A 116 -4.63 4.45 -0.06
N GLU A 117 -4.89 4.60 -1.35
CA GLU A 117 -6.22 4.45 -1.97
C GLU A 117 -6.60 2.99 -2.24
N PHE A 118 -5.66 2.05 -2.09
CA PHE A 118 -5.89 0.63 -2.36
C PHE A 118 -7.05 0.08 -1.52
N PRO A 119 -8.04 -0.60 -2.15
CA PRO A 119 -9.18 -1.16 -1.44
C PRO A 119 -8.79 -2.42 -0.68
N VAL A 120 -8.92 -2.40 0.64
CA VAL A 120 -8.63 -3.52 1.53
C VAL A 120 -9.94 -4.15 2.01
N PRO A 121 -10.20 -5.43 1.70
CA PRO A 121 -11.39 -6.11 2.21
C PRO A 121 -11.23 -6.42 3.69
N VAL A 122 -12.20 -5.98 4.49
CA VAL A 122 -12.23 -6.22 5.94
C VAL A 122 -13.64 -6.60 6.38
N PRO A 123 -13.81 -7.37 7.48
CA PRO A 123 -15.12 -7.62 8.09
C PRO A 123 -15.75 -6.33 8.61
N ALA A 124 -17.08 -6.32 8.69
CA ALA A 124 -17.84 -5.19 9.25
C ALA A 124 -17.37 -4.76 10.65
N ALA A 125 -17.00 -5.72 11.51
CA ALA A 125 -16.46 -5.44 12.84
C ALA A 125 -15.14 -4.67 12.82
N VAL A 126 -14.24 -4.99 11.88
CA VAL A 126 -12.99 -4.27 11.69
C VAL A 126 -13.27 -2.87 11.16
N ARG A 127 -14.12 -2.75 10.13
CA ARG A 127 -14.54 -1.45 9.57
C ARG A 127 -15.13 -0.54 10.65
N ALA A 128 -15.98 -1.05 11.50
CA ALA A 128 -16.62 -0.30 12.61
C ALA A 128 -15.59 0.24 13.63
N SER A 129 -14.42 -0.38 13.73
CA SER A 129 -13.33 0.03 14.63
C SER A 129 -12.41 1.11 14.03
N LEU A 130 -12.58 1.45 12.75
CA LEU A 130 -11.73 2.40 12.05
C LEU A 130 -12.23 3.84 12.24
N ASP A 131 -11.32 4.80 12.07
CA ASP A 131 -11.65 6.23 12.13
C ASP A 131 -12.57 6.62 10.96
N PRO A 132 -13.80 7.12 11.23
CA PRO A 132 -14.72 7.54 10.16
C PRO A 132 -14.15 8.62 9.23
N ALA A 133 -13.29 9.51 9.74
CA ALA A 133 -12.66 10.56 8.93
C ALA A 133 -11.70 9.96 7.89
N LEU A 134 -10.98 8.90 8.24
CA LEU A 134 -10.08 8.21 7.32
C LEU A 134 -10.85 7.35 6.31
N LEU A 135 -11.99 6.80 6.68
CA LEU A 135 -12.87 6.09 5.76
C LEU A 135 -13.43 7.04 4.70
N ALA A 136 -13.93 8.20 5.12
CA ALA A 136 -14.49 9.21 4.23
C ALA A 136 -13.44 9.83 3.28
N ALA A 137 -12.20 9.97 3.71
CA ALA A 137 -11.10 10.50 2.89
C ALA A 137 -10.78 9.59 1.69
N GLY A 138 -11.08 8.28 1.78
CA GLY A 138 -10.91 7.32 0.69
C GLY A 138 -12.05 7.31 -0.34
N ASP A 139 -13.18 7.92 -0.03
CA ASP A 139 -14.33 7.99 -0.94
C ASP A 139 -14.18 9.06 -2.04
N GLY A 140 -12.97 9.60 -2.18
CA GLY A 140 -12.53 10.40 -3.34
C GLY A 140 -13.53 11.44 -3.81
N ALA A 141 -13.78 12.48 -3.01
CA ALA A 141 -14.21 13.73 -3.63
C ALA A 141 -13.03 14.22 -4.51
N PRO A 142 -13.22 14.41 -5.81
CA PRO A 142 -12.16 14.99 -6.62
C PRO A 142 -11.75 16.32 -5.99
N TRP A 143 -10.45 16.51 -5.83
CA TRP A 143 -9.93 17.79 -5.40
C TRP A 143 -10.52 18.90 -6.27
N GLN A 144 -11.39 19.69 -5.71
CA GLN A 144 -11.93 20.87 -6.36
C GLN A 144 -10.98 22.02 -6.04
N GLY A 145 -9.91 22.10 -6.85
CA GLY A 145 -9.02 23.24 -6.81
C GLY A 145 -9.81 24.51 -7.03
N GLU A 146 -9.80 25.40 -6.04
CA GLU A 146 -10.22 26.77 -6.29
C GLU A 146 -9.17 27.42 -7.21
N PRO A 147 -9.61 28.29 -8.14
CA PRO A 147 -8.74 28.96 -9.09
C PRO A 147 -7.79 29.94 -8.42
#